data_65673edfe30f0ed1e65fb0b6b750283f
#
_entry.id   65673edfe30f0ed1e65fb0b6b750283f
#
_cell.length_a   1.000
_cell.length_b   1.000
_cell.length_c   1.000
_cell.angle_alpha   90.00
_cell.angle_beta   90.00
_cell.angle_gamma   90.00
#
_symmetry.space_group_name_H-M   'P 1'
#
loop_
_entity.id
_entity.type
_entity.pdbx_description
1 polymer ?
#
loop_
_entity_poly.entity_id
_entity_poly.type
_entity_poly.pdbx_seq_one_letter_code
_entity_poly.pdbx_strand_id
1 'polypeptide(L)'
;MQHPEITKQMIGVVPQEYNLNQFIPIIETMVNIGGYFGLSKKQALSKTQELFEDLGIWHKRESTPRELSGGMKRRLMIARALIHNPKLLILDEPTAGVDTELRLTMWDFFKKINNDGVTIILTTHYLEEAERLCKNLSIIHHGEVVQNSPMVDIMSSSRKHTYIVRTDSKITDKNIFEENINIIDDKSCELTVDNKTSITEIITKFNQSNINVIDILSKRNKLEELFIELTQK
;
A
#
# COMPACT_ATOMS: atom_id res chain seq x y z
N MET A 1 5.46 -14.09 29.28
CA MET A 1 5.59 -12.63 29.07
C MET A 1 5.78 -11.98 30.44
N GLN A 2 6.96 -11.41 30.69
CA GLN A 2 7.31 -10.91 32.04
C GLN A 2 6.70 -9.51 32.34
N HIS A 3 6.32 -8.71 31.34
CA HIS A 3 5.81 -7.35 31.54
C HIS A 3 4.76 -6.97 30.46
N PRO A 4 3.53 -7.46 30.53
CA PRO A 4 2.50 -7.22 29.51
C PRO A 4 2.12 -5.73 29.38
N GLU A 5 2.22 -4.95 30.44
CA GLU A 5 1.89 -3.52 30.41
C GLU A 5 2.90 -2.69 29.62
N ILE A 6 4.19 -2.99 29.77
CA ILE A 6 5.24 -2.33 29.00
C ILE A 6 5.08 -2.65 27.51
N THR A 7 4.78 -3.91 27.18
CA THR A 7 4.56 -4.31 25.78
C THR A 7 3.38 -3.58 25.17
N LYS A 8 2.26 -3.44 25.87
CA LYS A 8 1.08 -2.70 25.40
C LYS A 8 1.37 -1.22 25.12
N GLN A 9 2.22 -0.59 25.95
CA GLN A 9 2.65 0.80 25.74
C GLN A 9 3.52 0.98 24.51
N MET A 10 4.14 -0.09 24.00
CA MET A 10 5.02 -0.03 22.84
C MET A 10 4.29 -0.28 21.51
N ILE A 11 3.03 -0.70 21.55
CA ILE A 11 2.29 -1.15 20.36
C ILE A 11 1.05 -0.28 20.15
N GLY A 12 0.93 0.28 18.95
CA GLY A 12 -0.31 0.86 18.44
C GLY A 12 -0.99 -0.11 17.48
N VAL A 13 -2.32 -0.22 17.54
CA VAL A 13 -3.09 -1.10 16.65
C VAL A 13 -4.23 -0.34 16.02
N VAL A 14 -4.35 -0.43 14.70
CA VAL A 14 -5.48 0.08 13.91
C VAL A 14 -6.19 -1.12 13.30
N PRO A 15 -7.30 -1.59 13.88
CA PRO A 15 -8.08 -2.69 13.33
C PRO A 15 -8.83 -2.27 12.07
N GLN A 16 -9.28 -3.24 11.29
CA GLN A 16 -10.07 -3.01 10.08
C GLN A 16 -11.40 -2.32 10.40
N GLU A 17 -12.09 -2.74 11.47
CA GLU A 17 -13.36 -2.16 11.88
C GLU A 17 -13.21 -0.93 12.78
N TYR A 18 -14.17 0.00 12.68
CA TYR A 18 -14.19 1.21 13.50
C TYR A 18 -14.71 0.90 14.91
N ASN A 19 -13.81 0.88 15.89
CA ASN A 19 -14.14 0.76 17.31
C ASN A 19 -14.11 2.15 17.97
N LEU A 20 -15.11 2.98 17.69
CA LEU A 20 -15.22 4.36 18.15
C LEU A 20 -16.50 4.56 18.96
N ASN A 21 -16.41 5.26 20.12
CA ASN A 21 -17.58 5.73 20.83
C ASN A 21 -18.26 6.84 20.00
N GLN A 22 -19.49 6.59 19.59
CA GLN A 22 -20.23 7.43 18.64
C GLN A 22 -20.77 8.74 19.26
N PHE A 23 -20.67 8.93 20.57
CA PHE A 23 -21.33 10.02 21.31
C PHE A 23 -20.37 11.05 21.90
N ILE A 24 -19.08 10.78 21.91
CA ILE A 24 -18.06 11.62 22.53
C ILE A 24 -17.30 12.36 21.44
N PRO A 25 -17.03 13.67 21.58
CA PRO A 25 -16.17 14.43 20.68
C PRO A 25 -14.81 13.74 20.48
N ILE A 26 -14.28 13.80 19.27
CA ILE A 26 -13.06 13.06 18.96
C ILE A 26 -11.84 13.58 19.74
N ILE A 27 -11.79 14.85 20.07
CA ILE A 27 -10.74 15.43 20.92
C ILE A 27 -10.77 14.84 22.35
N GLU A 28 -11.96 14.69 22.94
CA GLU A 28 -12.11 14.10 24.26
C GLU A 28 -11.73 12.60 24.25
N THR A 29 -12.11 11.89 23.19
CA THR A 29 -11.70 10.50 22.97
C THR A 29 -10.17 10.37 23.00
N MET A 30 -9.47 11.25 22.29
CA MET A 30 -8.00 11.26 22.25
C MET A 30 -7.37 11.57 23.62
N VAL A 31 -7.90 12.58 24.31
CA VAL A 31 -7.41 12.96 25.66
C VAL A 31 -7.59 11.81 26.65
N ASN A 32 -8.75 11.14 26.62
CA ASN A 32 -9.02 10.00 27.51
C ASN A 32 -8.06 8.85 27.22
N ILE A 33 -7.82 8.52 25.95
CA ILE A 33 -6.88 7.45 25.58
C ILE A 33 -5.46 7.83 25.97
N GLY A 34 -5.01 9.08 25.71
CA GLY A 34 -3.71 9.55 26.17
C GLY A 34 -3.56 9.39 27.69
N GLY A 35 -4.63 9.68 28.45
CA GLY A 35 -4.68 9.45 29.90
C GLY A 35 -4.49 7.99 30.31
N TYR A 36 -5.07 7.02 29.59
CA TYR A 36 -4.83 5.58 29.84
C TYR A 36 -3.36 5.18 29.66
N PHE A 37 -2.65 5.88 28.79
CA PHE A 37 -1.22 5.67 28.58
C PHE A 37 -0.32 6.57 29.44
N GLY A 38 -0.89 7.29 30.44
CA GLY A 38 -0.16 8.09 31.41
C GLY A 38 0.19 9.51 30.96
N LEU A 39 -0.36 10.00 29.85
CA LEU A 39 -0.18 11.39 29.43
C LEU A 39 -1.04 12.32 30.31
N SER A 40 -0.48 13.44 30.76
CA SER A 40 -1.29 14.51 31.34
C SER A 40 -2.24 15.10 30.28
N LYS A 41 -3.35 15.72 30.74
CA LYS A 41 -4.34 16.35 29.83
C LYS A 41 -3.66 17.34 28.85
N LYS A 42 -2.69 18.12 29.32
CA LYS A 42 -1.95 19.09 28.49
C LYS A 42 -1.12 18.38 27.40
N GLN A 43 -0.41 17.31 27.76
CA GLN A 43 0.37 16.50 26.81
C GLN A 43 -0.53 15.81 25.78
N ALA A 44 -1.64 15.20 26.23
CA ALA A 44 -2.59 14.53 25.35
C ALA A 44 -3.23 15.52 24.37
N LEU A 45 -3.61 16.73 24.79
CA LEU A 45 -4.14 17.76 23.93
C LEU A 45 -3.12 18.23 22.88
N SER A 46 -1.89 18.51 23.31
CA SER A 46 -0.81 18.91 22.39
C SER A 46 -0.51 17.84 21.34
N LYS A 47 -0.43 16.57 21.78
CA LYS A 47 -0.18 15.45 20.85
C LYS A 47 -1.38 15.18 19.93
N THR A 48 -2.60 15.38 20.43
CA THR A 48 -3.82 15.27 19.63
C THR A 48 -3.84 16.33 18.53
N GLN A 49 -3.47 17.57 18.86
CA GLN A 49 -3.41 18.65 17.87
C GLN A 49 -2.41 18.31 16.78
N GLU A 50 -1.18 17.94 17.12
CA GLU A 50 -0.14 17.52 16.18
C GLU A 50 -0.65 16.42 15.22
N LEU A 51 -1.18 15.33 15.77
CA LEU A 51 -1.67 14.21 14.99
C LEU A 51 -2.88 14.57 14.10
N PHE A 52 -3.79 15.39 14.60
CA PHE A 52 -4.97 15.80 13.84
C PHE A 52 -4.62 16.80 12.73
N GLU A 53 -3.64 17.67 12.93
CA GLU A 53 -3.10 18.54 11.90
C GLU A 53 -2.39 17.74 10.81
N ASP A 54 -1.48 16.83 11.17
CA ASP A 54 -0.79 15.92 10.25
C ASP A 54 -1.76 15.06 9.43
N LEU A 55 -2.84 14.61 10.04
CA LEU A 55 -3.88 13.80 9.39
C LEU A 55 -5.02 14.63 8.76
N GLY A 56 -4.97 15.96 8.82
CA GLY A 56 -5.95 16.86 8.21
C GLY A 56 -7.37 16.78 8.79
N ILE A 57 -7.51 16.40 10.06
CA ILE A 57 -8.82 16.29 10.75
C ILE A 57 -8.99 17.25 11.93
N TRP A 58 -8.04 18.18 12.16
CA TRP A 58 -8.12 19.13 13.28
C TRP A 58 -9.40 19.99 13.27
N HIS A 59 -9.88 20.36 12.09
CA HIS A 59 -11.11 21.14 11.90
C HIS A 59 -12.38 20.42 12.39
N LYS A 60 -12.31 19.10 12.61
CA LYS A 60 -13.41 18.25 13.13
C LYS A 60 -13.24 17.84 14.59
N ARG A 61 -12.26 18.38 15.33
CA ARG A 61 -11.92 17.95 16.68
C ARG A 61 -13.09 17.92 17.68
N GLU A 62 -14.04 18.83 17.53
CA GLU A 62 -15.26 18.92 18.39
C GLU A 62 -16.43 18.05 17.88
N SER A 63 -16.30 17.45 16.68
CA SER A 63 -17.33 16.59 16.12
C SER A 63 -17.30 15.21 16.78
N THR A 64 -18.45 14.54 16.77
CA THR A 64 -18.56 13.13 17.17
C THR A 64 -18.21 12.20 15.99
N PRO A 65 -17.84 10.94 16.21
CA PRO A 65 -17.56 10.01 15.11
C PRO A 65 -18.72 9.79 14.13
N ARG A 66 -19.98 10.05 14.55
CA ARG A 66 -21.15 9.97 13.66
C ARG A 66 -21.11 10.99 12.53
N GLU A 67 -20.50 12.15 12.78
CA GLU A 67 -20.41 13.26 11.85
C GLU A 67 -19.20 13.16 10.91
N LEU A 68 -18.38 12.11 11.06
CA LEU A 68 -17.18 11.90 10.26
C LEU A 68 -17.45 10.99 9.06
N SER A 69 -16.82 11.29 7.93
CA SER A 69 -16.73 10.38 6.80
C SER A 69 -15.92 9.11 7.15
N GLY A 70 -16.04 8.05 6.34
CA GLY A 70 -15.24 6.83 6.53
C GLY A 70 -13.73 7.10 6.57
N GLY A 71 -13.23 7.92 5.64
CA GLY A 71 -11.82 8.31 5.62
C GLY A 71 -11.39 9.14 6.84
N MET A 72 -12.26 10.01 7.39
CA MET A 72 -11.98 10.72 8.64
C MET A 72 -11.98 9.79 9.84
N LYS A 73 -12.88 8.80 9.90
CA LYS A 73 -12.87 7.77 10.95
C LYS A 73 -11.58 6.95 10.89
N ARG A 74 -11.10 6.60 9.71
CA ARG A 74 -9.84 5.88 9.55
C ARG A 74 -8.66 6.69 10.06
N ARG A 75 -8.58 7.97 9.71
CA ARG A 75 -7.55 8.90 10.22
C ARG A 75 -7.60 9.07 11.74
N LEU A 76 -8.79 9.15 12.32
CA LEU A 76 -8.97 9.15 13.79
C LEU A 76 -8.44 7.87 14.43
N MET A 77 -8.69 6.69 13.85
CA MET A 77 -8.18 5.42 14.36
C MET A 77 -6.65 5.38 14.36
N ILE A 78 -6.03 5.92 13.31
CA ILE A 78 -4.56 6.03 13.21
C ILE A 78 -4.03 7.00 14.27
N ALA A 79 -4.62 8.20 14.41
CA ALA A 79 -4.25 9.15 15.46
C ALA A 79 -4.33 8.51 16.85
N ARG A 80 -5.42 7.77 17.11
CA ARG A 80 -5.64 7.04 18.36
C ARG A 80 -4.53 6.03 18.66
N ALA A 81 -4.09 5.29 17.66
CA ALA A 81 -3.03 4.31 17.79
C ALA A 81 -1.64 4.93 18.02
N LEU A 82 -1.46 6.22 17.67
CA LEU A 82 -0.21 6.94 17.78
C LEU A 82 -0.10 7.87 18.98
N ILE A 83 -1.19 8.10 19.74
CA ILE A 83 -1.23 9.10 20.83
C ILE A 83 -0.15 8.88 21.89
N HIS A 84 0.22 7.63 22.16
CA HIS A 84 1.18 7.21 23.18
C HIS A 84 2.60 6.97 22.64
N ASN A 85 2.90 7.40 21.41
CA ASN A 85 4.19 7.24 20.72
C ASN A 85 4.69 5.78 20.72
N PRO A 86 3.95 4.84 20.12
CA PRO A 86 4.34 3.43 20.07
C PRO A 86 5.62 3.24 19.24
N LYS A 87 6.39 2.18 19.55
CA LYS A 87 7.54 1.76 18.73
C LYS A 87 7.13 0.87 17.57
N LEU A 88 5.99 0.19 17.69
CA LEU A 88 5.41 -0.69 16.68
C LEU A 88 3.98 -0.26 16.41
N LEU A 89 3.64 -0.04 15.13
CA LEU A 89 2.29 0.23 14.67
C LEU A 89 1.82 -0.94 13.78
N ILE A 90 0.70 -1.55 14.17
CA ILE A 90 0.06 -2.62 13.40
C ILE A 90 -1.18 -2.02 12.73
N LEU A 91 -1.24 -2.10 11.42
CA LEU A 91 -2.29 -1.55 10.57
C LEU A 91 -3.00 -2.68 9.83
N ASP A 92 -4.27 -2.88 10.12
CA ASP A 92 -5.08 -3.88 9.42
C ASP A 92 -5.93 -3.19 8.35
N GLU A 93 -5.59 -3.43 7.07
CA GLU A 93 -6.23 -2.83 5.90
C GLU A 93 -6.37 -1.29 5.99
N PRO A 94 -5.27 -0.54 6.23
CA PRO A 94 -5.34 0.87 6.65
C PRO A 94 -6.00 1.79 5.63
N THR A 95 -6.01 1.45 4.34
CA THR A 95 -6.58 2.28 3.27
C THR A 95 -7.78 1.63 2.57
N ALA A 96 -8.34 0.56 3.14
CA ALA A 96 -9.53 -0.07 2.58
C ALA A 96 -10.73 0.89 2.56
N GLY A 97 -11.39 1.00 1.39
CA GLY A 97 -12.55 1.87 1.22
C GLY A 97 -12.24 3.38 1.24
N VAL A 98 -10.97 3.75 1.10
CA VAL A 98 -10.52 5.15 1.01
C VAL A 98 -10.31 5.53 -0.45
N ASP A 99 -10.69 6.74 -0.84
CA ASP A 99 -10.45 7.27 -2.18
C ASP A 99 -8.94 7.42 -2.49
N THR A 100 -8.60 7.51 -3.77
CA THR A 100 -7.20 7.48 -4.22
C THR A 100 -6.37 8.64 -3.67
N GLU A 101 -6.90 9.86 -3.62
CA GLU A 101 -6.17 11.04 -3.15
C GLU A 101 -5.84 10.92 -1.66
N LEU A 102 -6.84 10.53 -0.86
CA LEU A 102 -6.66 10.32 0.57
C LEU A 102 -5.72 9.14 0.84
N ARG A 103 -5.75 8.08 0.02
CA ARG A 103 -4.82 6.94 0.13
C ARG A 103 -3.38 7.39 -0.03
N LEU A 104 -3.08 8.20 -1.04
CA LEU A 104 -1.73 8.73 -1.27
C LEU A 104 -1.24 9.56 -0.07
N THR A 105 -2.10 10.44 0.45
CA THR A 105 -1.79 11.25 1.64
C THR A 105 -1.48 10.37 2.86
N MET A 106 -2.25 9.29 3.06
CA MET A 106 -2.01 8.34 4.15
C MET A 106 -0.69 7.57 3.98
N TRP A 107 -0.34 7.19 2.76
CA TRP A 107 0.94 6.54 2.49
C TRP A 107 2.14 7.45 2.80
N ASP A 108 2.06 8.72 2.45
CA ASP A 108 3.11 9.69 2.79
C ASP A 108 3.22 9.89 4.31
N PHE A 109 2.08 9.91 5.01
CA PHE A 109 2.07 9.93 6.47
C PHE A 109 2.72 8.68 7.07
N PHE A 110 2.42 7.46 6.58
CA PHE A 110 3.06 6.22 7.06
C PHE A 110 4.57 6.22 6.81
N LYS A 111 5.03 6.74 5.66
CA LYS A 111 6.46 6.91 5.40
C LYS A 111 7.11 7.87 6.39
N LYS A 112 6.45 9.01 6.67
CA LYS A 112 6.94 9.98 7.66
C LYS A 112 7.17 9.32 9.01
N ILE A 113 6.15 8.67 9.59
CA ILE A 113 6.28 8.06 10.91
C ILE A 113 7.26 6.87 10.94
N ASN A 114 7.40 6.13 9.85
CA ASN A 114 8.42 5.07 9.74
C ASN A 114 9.84 5.67 9.74
N ASN A 115 10.05 6.78 9.03
CA ASN A 115 11.32 7.51 9.04
C ASN A 115 11.64 8.10 10.42
N ASP A 116 10.61 8.48 11.19
CA ASP A 116 10.73 8.94 12.59
C ASP A 116 11.01 7.78 13.57
N GLY A 117 11.18 6.55 13.07
CA GLY A 117 11.64 5.38 13.84
C GLY A 117 10.53 4.44 14.32
N VAL A 118 9.28 4.64 13.94
CA VAL A 118 8.19 3.69 14.24
C VAL A 118 8.26 2.52 13.27
N THR A 119 8.36 1.30 13.79
CA THR A 119 8.22 0.09 12.97
C THR A 119 6.75 -0.10 12.58
N ILE A 120 6.49 -0.37 11.30
CA ILE A 120 5.12 -0.59 10.81
C ILE A 120 4.98 -2.01 10.29
N ILE A 121 3.93 -2.71 10.74
CA ILE A 121 3.42 -3.93 10.12
C ILE A 121 2.04 -3.58 9.57
N LEU A 122 1.81 -3.84 8.29
CA LEU A 122 0.50 -3.64 7.69
C LEU A 122 0.02 -4.90 6.96
N THR A 123 -1.28 -5.16 7.02
CA THR A 123 -1.95 -6.09 6.14
C THR A 123 -2.65 -5.31 5.03
N THR A 124 -2.64 -5.82 3.83
CA THR A 124 -3.34 -5.20 2.71
C THR A 124 -3.60 -6.23 1.59
N HIS A 125 -4.67 -6.03 0.85
CA HIS A 125 -4.94 -6.70 -0.41
C HIS A 125 -4.59 -5.80 -1.62
N TYR A 126 -4.16 -4.55 -1.39
CA TYR A 126 -3.68 -3.65 -2.41
C TYR A 126 -2.18 -3.85 -2.62
N LEU A 127 -1.81 -4.54 -3.69
CA LEU A 127 -0.40 -4.85 -3.99
C LEU A 127 0.45 -3.60 -4.20
N GLU A 128 -0.13 -2.53 -4.77
CA GLU A 128 0.53 -1.23 -4.91
C GLU A 128 0.91 -0.61 -3.55
N GLU A 129 0.05 -0.75 -2.53
CA GLU A 129 0.34 -0.29 -1.17
C GLU A 129 1.53 -1.04 -0.57
N ALA A 130 1.55 -2.37 -0.72
CA ALA A 130 2.65 -3.19 -0.26
C ALA A 130 3.97 -2.82 -0.96
N GLU A 131 3.95 -2.67 -2.29
CA GLU A 131 5.13 -2.29 -3.08
C GLU A 131 5.67 -0.90 -2.69
N ARG A 132 4.78 0.05 -2.43
CA ARG A 132 5.15 1.44 -2.17
C ARG A 132 5.65 1.68 -0.74
N LEU A 133 5.15 0.90 0.23
CA LEU A 133 5.41 1.12 1.66
C LEU A 133 6.34 0.09 2.29
N CYS A 134 6.35 -1.16 1.81
CA CYS A 134 6.98 -2.26 2.52
C CYS A 134 8.40 -2.55 1.99
N LYS A 135 9.35 -2.71 2.92
CA LYS A 135 10.70 -3.21 2.62
C LYS A 135 10.74 -4.74 2.56
N ASN A 136 9.88 -5.39 3.33
CA ASN A 136 9.74 -6.85 3.38
C ASN A 136 8.28 -7.21 3.15
N LEU A 137 8.05 -8.34 2.50
CA LEU A 137 6.72 -8.84 2.19
C LEU A 137 6.57 -10.29 2.64
N SER A 138 5.43 -10.60 3.24
CA SER A 138 4.97 -11.97 3.50
C SER A 138 3.63 -12.18 2.81
N ILE A 139 3.55 -13.19 1.94
CA ILE A 139 2.31 -13.60 1.28
C ILE A 139 1.71 -14.77 2.05
N ILE A 140 0.46 -14.62 2.47
CA ILE A 140 -0.29 -15.63 3.20
C ILE A 140 -1.38 -16.19 2.29
N HIS A 141 -1.44 -17.52 2.15
CA HIS A 141 -2.46 -18.23 1.39
C HIS A 141 -2.93 -19.44 2.18
N HIS A 142 -4.24 -19.63 2.32
CA HIS A 142 -4.84 -20.71 3.13
C HIS A 142 -4.26 -20.87 4.55
N GLY A 143 -3.89 -19.74 5.20
CA GLY A 143 -3.34 -19.73 6.55
C GLY A 143 -1.85 -20.06 6.67
N GLU A 144 -1.18 -20.28 5.54
CA GLU A 144 0.26 -20.55 5.47
C GLU A 144 1.02 -19.40 4.82
N VAL A 145 2.24 -19.16 5.29
CA VAL A 145 3.15 -18.19 4.66
C VAL A 145 3.80 -18.85 3.45
N VAL A 146 3.33 -18.53 2.24
CA VAL A 146 3.84 -19.10 0.99
C VAL A 146 5.07 -18.37 0.46
N GLN A 147 5.28 -17.12 0.86
CA GLN A 147 6.46 -16.32 0.52
C GLN A 147 6.80 -15.38 1.68
N ASN A 148 8.09 -15.22 1.98
CA ASN A 148 8.60 -14.22 2.93
C ASN A 148 9.98 -13.76 2.47
N SER A 149 10.07 -12.54 1.96
CA SER A 149 11.31 -12.01 1.35
C SER A 149 11.35 -10.49 1.37
N PRO A 150 12.55 -9.89 1.26
CA PRO A 150 12.67 -8.47 0.93
C PRO A 150 11.96 -8.13 -0.38
N MET A 151 11.33 -6.95 -0.45
CA MET A 151 10.62 -6.50 -1.66
C MET A 151 11.54 -6.46 -2.88
N VAL A 152 12.80 -6.08 -2.70
CA VAL A 152 13.81 -6.02 -3.78
C VAL A 152 14.03 -7.40 -4.40
N ASP A 153 14.08 -8.47 -3.60
CA ASP A 153 14.28 -9.83 -4.10
C ASP A 153 13.05 -10.32 -4.88
N ILE A 154 11.86 -9.96 -4.39
CA ILE A 154 10.60 -10.27 -5.08
C ILE A 154 10.54 -9.56 -6.43
N MET A 155 10.85 -8.26 -6.45
CA MET A 155 10.82 -7.46 -7.68
C MET A 155 11.89 -7.90 -8.69
N SER A 156 12.96 -8.57 -8.26
CA SER A 156 14.00 -9.13 -9.13
C SER A 156 13.75 -10.57 -9.57
N SER A 157 12.89 -11.32 -8.88
CA SER A 157 12.67 -12.75 -9.10
C SER A 157 11.71 -13.08 -10.24
N SER A 158 10.91 -12.13 -10.73
CA SER A 158 10.03 -12.36 -11.87
C SER A 158 10.85 -12.72 -13.10
N ARG A 159 10.64 -13.93 -13.63
CA ARG A 159 11.37 -14.42 -14.81
C ARG A 159 10.85 -13.87 -16.12
N LYS A 160 9.59 -13.45 -16.16
CA LYS A 160 8.92 -12.96 -17.35
C LYS A 160 8.19 -11.64 -17.09
N HIS A 161 8.11 -10.78 -18.10
CA HIS A 161 7.35 -9.55 -18.09
C HIS A 161 6.39 -9.53 -19.26
N THR A 162 5.15 -9.15 -18.99
CA THR A 162 4.14 -8.95 -20.04
C THR A 162 3.91 -7.46 -20.25
N TYR A 163 4.15 -7.02 -21.48
CA TYR A 163 3.94 -5.65 -21.92
C TYR A 163 2.74 -5.58 -22.87
N ILE A 164 2.00 -4.48 -22.79
CA ILE A 164 1.08 -4.05 -23.86
C ILE A 164 1.86 -3.09 -24.74
N VAL A 165 2.09 -3.48 -25.99
CA VAL A 165 2.80 -2.67 -26.98
C VAL A 165 1.79 -2.09 -27.95
N ARG A 166 1.82 -0.76 -28.15
CA ARG A 166 1.02 -0.05 -29.14
C ARG A 166 1.90 0.44 -30.27
N THR A 167 1.42 0.30 -31.51
CA THR A 167 2.17 0.59 -32.71
C THR A 167 1.44 1.60 -33.62
N ASP A 168 2.17 2.28 -34.49
CA ASP A 168 1.62 3.24 -35.48
C ASP A 168 0.91 2.53 -36.64
N SER A 169 1.35 1.33 -36.97
CA SER A 169 0.90 0.53 -38.12
C SER A 169 0.40 -0.85 -37.64
N LYS A 170 -0.26 -1.55 -38.54
CA LYS A 170 -0.82 -2.87 -38.28
C LYS A 170 0.26 -3.91 -38.00
N ILE A 171 0.10 -4.70 -36.97
CA ILE A 171 0.99 -5.81 -36.63
C ILE A 171 0.62 -7.00 -37.54
N THR A 172 1.37 -7.18 -38.60
CA THR A 172 1.10 -8.24 -39.61
C THR A 172 1.91 -9.50 -39.33
N ASP A 173 3.09 -9.37 -38.75
CA ASP A 173 3.98 -10.49 -38.48
C ASP A 173 3.86 -10.93 -37.03
N LYS A 174 3.34 -12.14 -36.79
CA LYS A 174 3.25 -12.75 -35.48
C LYS A 174 4.56 -13.34 -34.97
N ASN A 175 5.56 -13.47 -35.87
CA ASN A 175 6.83 -14.12 -35.55
C ASN A 175 7.91 -13.15 -35.05
N ILE A 176 7.60 -11.84 -34.88
CA ILE A 176 8.57 -10.85 -34.39
C ILE A 176 9.21 -11.28 -33.06
N PHE A 177 8.45 -11.97 -32.21
CA PHE A 177 8.92 -12.48 -30.90
C PHE A 177 8.61 -13.98 -30.71
N GLU A 178 8.66 -14.75 -31.78
CA GLU A 178 8.33 -16.16 -31.75
C GLU A 178 6.93 -16.40 -31.15
N GLU A 179 6.70 -17.33 -30.28
CA GLU A 179 5.37 -17.64 -29.75
C GLU A 179 4.90 -16.71 -28.58
N ASN A 180 5.63 -15.62 -28.28
CA ASN A 180 5.38 -14.79 -27.10
C ASN A 180 4.51 -13.53 -27.35
N ILE A 181 3.92 -13.42 -28.54
CA ILE A 181 3.03 -12.32 -28.92
C ILE A 181 1.58 -12.77 -28.98
N ASN A 182 0.68 -12.04 -28.31
CA ASN A 182 -0.77 -12.18 -28.43
C ASN A 182 -1.36 -10.87 -28.97
N ILE A 183 -1.95 -10.90 -30.15
CA ILE A 183 -2.52 -9.71 -30.80
C ILE A 183 -3.86 -9.40 -30.14
N ILE A 184 -4.00 -8.17 -29.59
CA ILE A 184 -5.23 -7.65 -29.00
C ILE A 184 -6.10 -7.04 -30.09
N ASP A 185 -5.50 -6.17 -30.92
CA ASP A 185 -6.15 -5.52 -32.07
C ASP A 185 -5.11 -5.24 -33.15
N ASP A 186 -5.52 -4.56 -34.24
CA ASP A 186 -4.67 -4.28 -35.38
C ASP A 186 -3.35 -3.54 -35.05
N LYS A 187 -3.33 -2.76 -33.95
CA LYS A 187 -2.21 -1.90 -33.55
C LYS A 187 -1.73 -2.15 -32.10
N SER A 188 -2.23 -3.17 -31.45
CA SER A 188 -1.88 -3.47 -30.06
C SER A 188 -1.64 -4.96 -29.86
N CYS A 189 -0.60 -5.30 -29.14
CA CYS A 189 -0.31 -6.69 -28.76
C CYS A 189 0.15 -6.79 -27.32
N GLU A 190 -0.04 -7.97 -26.75
CA GLU A 190 0.61 -8.40 -25.53
C GLU A 190 1.91 -9.13 -25.88
N LEU A 191 2.99 -8.69 -25.30
CA LEU A 191 4.31 -9.29 -25.48
C LEU A 191 4.82 -9.79 -24.13
N THR A 192 5.08 -11.09 -24.02
CA THR A 192 5.70 -11.69 -22.83
C THR A 192 7.17 -11.98 -23.14
N VAL A 193 8.07 -11.36 -22.37
CA VAL A 193 9.53 -11.50 -22.55
C VAL A 193 10.20 -11.89 -21.24
N ASP A 194 11.40 -12.44 -21.33
CA ASP A 194 12.24 -12.66 -20.15
C ASP A 194 12.68 -11.33 -19.53
N ASN A 195 12.90 -11.33 -18.22
CA ASN A 195 13.31 -10.14 -17.48
C ASN A 195 14.66 -9.54 -17.94
N LYS A 196 15.44 -10.27 -18.74
CA LYS A 196 16.69 -9.81 -19.33
C LYS A 196 16.50 -9.00 -20.61
N THR A 197 15.32 -9.10 -21.25
CA THR A 197 15.01 -8.37 -22.48
C THR A 197 14.76 -6.90 -22.16
N SER A 198 15.57 -6.02 -22.71
CA SER A 198 15.40 -4.58 -22.50
C SER A 198 14.26 -4.00 -23.37
N ILE A 199 13.66 -2.90 -22.91
CA ILE A 199 12.67 -2.16 -23.72
C ILE A 199 13.28 -1.72 -25.05
N THR A 200 14.54 -1.34 -25.07
CA THR A 200 15.27 -0.98 -26.30
C THR A 200 15.32 -2.14 -27.29
N GLU A 201 15.54 -3.36 -26.82
CA GLU A 201 15.55 -4.55 -27.65
C GLU A 201 14.16 -4.83 -28.25
N ILE A 202 13.10 -4.66 -27.45
CA ILE A 202 11.71 -4.77 -27.92
C ILE A 202 11.46 -3.78 -29.06
N ILE A 203 11.76 -2.49 -28.84
CA ILE A 203 11.57 -1.45 -29.87
C ILE A 203 12.39 -1.77 -31.13
N THR A 204 13.62 -2.23 -30.97
CA THR A 204 14.51 -2.56 -32.10
C THR A 204 13.91 -3.68 -32.99
N LYS A 205 13.36 -4.73 -32.35
CA LYS A 205 12.73 -5.83 -33.11
C LYS A 205 11.49 -5.38 -33.87
N PHE A 206 10.64 -4.55 -33.29
CA PHE A 206 9.49 -3.97 -34.01
C PHE A 206 9.95 -3.09 -35.21
N ASN A 207 10.96 -2.24 -34.98
CA ASN A 207 11.50 -1.37 -36.03
C ASN A 207 12.12 -2.16 -37.20
N GLN A 208 12.77 -3.31 -36.92
CA GLN A 208 13.29 -4.21 -37.95
C GLN A 208 12.19 -4.78 -38.88
N SER A 209 10.96 -4.85 -38.34
CA SER A 209 9.76 -5.26 -39.13
C SER A 209 9.00 -4.06 -39.72
N ASN A 210 9.62 -2.87 -39.75
CA ASN A 210 9.01 -1.60 -40.22
C ASN A 210 7.75 -1.21 -39.43
N ILE A 211 7.68 -1.53 -38.15
CA ILE A 211 6.59 -1.18 -37.22
C ILE A 211 7.16 -0.28 -36.15
N ASN A 212 6.68 0.98 -36.04
CA ASN A 212 7.11 1.87 -34.97
C ASN A 212 6.26 1.68 -33.73
N VAL A 213 6.93 1.56 -32.60
CA VAL A 213 6.28 1.49 -31.29
C VAL A 213 5.94 2.89 -30.82
N ILE A 214 4.66 3.13 -30.50
CA ILE A 214 4.17 4.40 -29.95
C ILE A 214 4.24 4.37 -28.42
N ASP A 215 3.89 3.23 -27.81
CA ASP A 215 3.78 3.11 -26.37
C ASP A 215 4.05 1.68 -25.90
N ILE A 216 4.66 1.55 -24.71
CA ILE A 216 4.90 0.27 -24.04
C ILE A 216 4.46 0.41 -22.59
N LEU A 217 3.45 -0.35 -22.22
CA LEU A 217 2.91 -0.38 -20.86
C LEU A 217 3.12 -1.76 -20.25
N SER A 218 3.53 -1.83 -19.00
CA SER A 218 3.49 -3.09 -18.25
C SER A 218 2.03 -3.51 -18.06
N LYS A 219 1.68 -4.74 -18.45
CA LYS A 219 0.29 -5.24 -18.33
C LYS A 219 -0.13 -5.43 -16.90
N ARG A 220 0.80 -5.88 -16.06
CA ARG A 220 0.58 -6.14 -14.63
C ARG A 220 1.75 -5.65 -13.82
N ASN A 221 1.49 -5.35 -12.56
CA ASN A 221 2.54 -5.16 -11.57
C ASN A 221 3.23 -6.52 -11.32
N LYS A 222 4.56 -6.52 -11.18
CA LYS A 222 5.35 -7.73 -10.89
C LYS A 222 4.86 -8.48 -9.67
N LEU A 223 4.42 -7.75 -8.65
CA LEU A 223 3.89 -8.34 -7.43
C LEU A 223 2.56 -9.06 -7.66
N GLU A 224 1.72 -8.54 -8.59
CA GLU A 224 0.47 -9.19 -8.98
C GLU A 224 0.72 -10.49 -9.73
N GLU A 225 1.70 -10.52 -10.64
CA GLU A 225 2.08 -11.73 -11.36
C GLU A 225 2.58 -12.82 -10.39
N LEU A 226 3.45 -12.46 -9.46
CA LEU A 226 3.94 -13.37 -8.43
C LEU A 226 2.81 -13.88 -7.53
N PHE A 227 1.91 -12.98 -7.09
CA PHE A 227 0.78 -13.35 -6.25
C PHE A 227 -0.10 -14.40 -6.94
N ILE A 228 -0.43 -14.21 -8.22
CA ILE A 228 -1.21 -15.17 -9.01
C ILE A 228 -0.46 -16.49 -9.14
N GLU A 229 0.85 -16.48 -9.43
CA GLU A 229 1.67 -17.70 -9.57
C GLU A 229 1.69 -18.53 -8.27
N LEU A 230 1.77 -17.87 -7.11
CA LEU A 230 1.84 -18.53 -5.80
C LEU A 230 0.48 -19.00 -5.28
N THR A 231 -0.63 -18.38 -5.71
CA THR A 231 -1.97 -18.67 -5.20
C THR A 231 -2.81 -19.57 -6.14
N GLN A 232 -2.38 -19.78 -7.39
CA GLN A 232 -3.07 -20.66 -8.36
C GLN A 232 -2.50 -22.09 -8.40
N LYS A 233 -1.59 -22.41 -7.50
CA LYS A 233 -1.13 -23.79 -7.26
C LYS A 233 -2.01 -24.43 -6.20
#